data_b491479dfc2dfae4be44fcb27e85b9b9
#
_entry.id   b491479dfc2dfae4be44fcb27e85b9b9
#
_cell.length_a   1.000
_cell.length_b   1.000
_cell.length_c   1.000
_cell.angle_alpha   90.00
_cell.angle_beta   90.00
_cell.angle_gamma   90.00
#
_symmetry.space_group_name_H-M   'P 1'
#
loop_
_entity.id
_entity.type
_entity.pdbx_description
1 polymer ?
#
loop_
_entity_poly.entity_id
_entity_poly.type
_entity_poly.pdbx_seq_one_letter_code
_entity_poly.pdbx_strand_id
1 'polypeptide(L)'
;MVYGIGVDFGTSGARIVVLDAAQVVHEGRLRFDKAPAGDLPQQWQWALQRLLHAVPPLLRQAVQAIAINGTSGTVLLCDRSGHSLTEPLLYNDKRGQSVLPQLQGLAPSDSPALSAT
;
A
#
# COMPACT_ATOMS: atom_id res chain seq x y z
N MET A 1 12.50 -2.80 -25.02
CA MET A 1 11.26 -3.10 -24.28
C MET A 1 11.33 -2.45 -22.90
N VAL A 2 10.29 -1.78 -22.51
CA VAL A 2 10.22 -1.08 -21.22
C VAL A 2 9.18 -1.81 -20.38
N TYR A 3 9.65 -2.48 -19.34
CA TYR A 3 8.78 -3.15 -18.40
C TYR A 3 8.52 -2.27 -17.18
N GLY A 4 7.27 -2.21 -16.76
CA GLY A 4 6.83 -1.56 -15.53
C GLY A 4 6.15 -2.55 -14.60
N ILE A 5 6.32 -2.35 -13.30
CA ILE A 5 5.59 -3.08 -12.27
C ILE A 5 4.55 -2.16 -11.63
N GLY A 6 3.33 -2.65 -11.53
CA GLY A 6 2.28 -2.08 -10.67
C GLY A 6 2.01 -3.00 -9.49
N VAL A 7 1.97 -2.44 -8.29
CA VAL A 7 1.56 -3.17 -7.08
C VAL A 7 0.40 -2.44 -6.43
N ASP A 8 -0.63 -3.19 -6.07
CA ASP A 8 -1.81 -2.66 -5.39
C ASP A 8 -1.99 -3.37 -4.06
N PHE A 9 -1.95 -2.60 -2.96
CA PHE A 9 -2.22 -3.08 -1.61
C PHE A 9 -3.67 -2.77 -1.24
N GLY A 10 -4.50 -3.82 -1.24
CA GLY A 10 -5.87 -3.73 -0.78
C GLY A 10 -6.02 -4.03 0.71
N THR A 11 -7.25 -4.20 1.16
CA THR A 11 -7.57 -4.48 2.57
C THR A 11 -7.12 -5.88 3.01
N SER A 12 -7.27 -6.88 2.15
CA SER A 12 -7.05 -8.30 2.50
C SER A 12 -5.85 -8.93 1.81
N GLY A 13 -5.20 -8.22 0.88
CA GLY A 13 -4.10 -8.76 0.12
C GLY A 13 -3.51 -7.74 -0.85
N ALA A 14 -2.50 -8.17 -1.60
CA ALA A 14 -1.82 -7.36 -2.58
C ALA A 14 -1.79 -8.07 -3.94
N ARG A 15 -1.67 -7.29 -4.99
CA ARG A 15 -1.56 -7.75 -6.39
C ARG A 15 -0.37 -7.10 -7.04
N ILE A 16 0.23 -7.82 -7.98
CA ILE A 16 1.31 -7.32 -8.83
C ILE A 16 0.95 -7.59 -10.29
N VAL A 17 1.29 -6.66 -11.15
CA VAL A 17 1.31 -6.85 -12.61
C VAL A 17 2.64 -6.37 -13.14
N VAL A 18 3.14 -7.07 -14.16
CA VAL A 18 4.25 -6.59 -14.97
C VAL A 18 3.71 -6.29 -16.36
N LEU A 19 3.96 -5.09 -16.82
CA LEU A 19 3.50 -4.60 -18.11
C LEU A 19 4.67 -4.47 -19.09
N ASP A 20 4.46 -4.92 -20.32
CA ASP A 20 5.22 -4.54 -21.49
C ASP A 20 4.32 -3.61 -22.32
N ALA A 21 4.63 -2.31 -22.32
CA ALA A 21 3.72 -1.28 -22.83
C ALA A 21 2.33 -1.41 -22.17
N ALA A 22 1.30 -1.80 -22.94
CA ALA A 22 -0.07 -1.97 -22.44
C ALA A 22 -0.46 -3.43 -22.16
N GLN A 23 0.47 -4.37 -22.33
CA GLN A 23 0.19 -5.81 -22.18
C GLN A 23 0.66 -6.31 -20.83
N VAL A 24 -0.20 -7.07 -20.15
CA VAL A 24 0.18 -7.78 -18.93
C VAL A 24 0.99 -9.02 -19.32
N VAL A 25 2.25 -9.07 -18.89
CA VAL A 25 3.15 -10.20 -19.17
C VAL A 25 3.38 -11.08 -17.93
N HIS A 26 3.03 -10.59 -16.74
CA HIS A 26 3.02 -11.37 -15.51
C HIS A 26 2.02 -10.76 -14.53
N GLU A 27 1.35 -11.60 -13.76
CA GLU A 27 0.50 -11.16 -12.66
C GLU A 27 0.58 -12.12 -11.48
N GLY A 28 0.32 -11.59 -10.29
CA GLY A 28 0.27 -12.39 -9.07
C GLY A 28 -0.57 -11.70 -8.01
N ARG A 29 -0.98 -12.48 -7.02
CA ARG A 29 -1.72 -11.96 -5.85
C ARG A 29 -1.39 -12.78 -4.62
N LEU A 30 -1.42 -12.13 -3.46
CA LEU A 30 -1.24 -12.76 -2.15
C LEU A 30 -2.26 -12.20 -1.17
N ARG A 31 -2.75 -13.07 -0.30
CA ARG A 31 -3.57 -12.69 0.84
C ARG A 31 -2.70 -12.46 2.07
N PHE A 32 -3.00 -11.46 2.86
CA PHE A 32 -2.25 -11.14 4.08
C PHE A 32 -2.42 -12.21 5.16
N ASP A 33 -3.57 -12.93 5.18
CA ASP A 33 -3.80 -14.03 6.11
C ASP A 33 -2.89 -15.25 5.88
N LYS A 34 -2.14 -15.28 4.78
CA LYS A 34 -1.13 -16.30 4.46
C LYS A 34 0.27 -15.89 4.91
N ALA A 35 0.45 -14.67 5.41
CA ALA A 35 1.73 -14.22 5.93
C ALA A 35 2.11 -14.98 7.20
N PRO A 36 3.41 -15.13 7.50
CA PRO A 36 3.86 -15.56 8.82
C PRO A 36 3.31 -14.63 9.91
N ALA A 37 3.31 -15.10 11.15
CA ALA A 37 2.91 -14.28 12.29
C ALA A 37 3.68 -12.95 12.30
N GLY A 38 2.96 -11.86 12.51
CA GLY A 38 3.51 -10.52 12.50
C GLY A 38 2.40 -9.46 12.47
N ASP A 39 2.79 -8.21 12.66
CA ASP A 39 1.88 -7.09 12.54
C ASP A 39 1.57 -6.76 11.07
N LEU A 40 0.63 -5.85 10.85
CA LEU A 40 0.18 -5.51 9.50
C LEU A 40 1.29 -4.91 8.62
N PRO A 41 2.16 -4.01 9.10
CA PRO A 41 3.30 -3.56 8.30
C PRO A 41 4.25 -4.69 7.87
N GLN A 42 4.49 -5.67 8.74
CA GLN A 42 5.29 -6.85 8.41
C GLN A 42 4.60 -7.72 7.35
N GLN A 43 3.27 -7.85 7.41
CA GLN A 43 2.50 -8.56 6.39
C GLN A 43 2.57 -7.87 5.02
N TRP A 44 2.50 -6.53 4.99
CA TRP A 44 2.68 -5.76 3.76
C TRP A 44 4.06 -5.96 3.16
N GLN A 45 5.10 -5.89 3.99
CA GLN A 45 6.47 -6.09 3.55
C GLN A 45 6.71 -7.51 3.02
N TRP A 46 6.18 -8.50 3.72
CA TRP A 46 6.22 -9.89 3.27
C TRP A 46 5.54 -10.06 1.91
N ALA A 47 4.35 -9.52 1.74
CA ALA A 47 3.60 -9.64 0.49
C ALA A 47 4.35 -8.98 -0.67
N LEU A 48 4.91 -7.78 -0.46
CA LEU A 48 5.70 -7.09 -1.47
C LEU A 48 6.88 -7.93 -1.92
N GLN A 49 7.66 -8.43 -0.98
CA GLN A 49 8.85 -9.24 -1.29
C GLN A 49 8.48 -10.53 -2.01
N ARG A 50 7.43 -11.22 -1.58
CA ARG A 50 6.97 -12.46 -2.22
C ARG A 50 6.49 -12.21 -3.64
N LEU A 51 5.71 -11.15 -3.86
CA LEU A 51 5.22 -10.80 -5.19
C LEU A 51 6.36 -10.43 -6.14
N LEU A 52 7.32 -9.64 -5.67
CA LEU A 52 8.49 -9.27 -6.47
C LEU A 52 9.38 -10.47 -6.81
N HIS A 53 9.58 -11.39 -5.86
CA HIS A 53 10.37 -12.61 -6.11
C HIS A 53 9.67 -13.58 -7.05
N ALA A 54 8.34 -13.59 -7.11
CA ALA A 54 7.58 -14.43 -8.03
C ALA A 54 7.67 -13.96 -9.49
N VAL A 55 8.04 -12.71 -9.73
CA VAL A 55 8.29 -12.21 -11.09
C VAL A 55 9.47 -12.97 -11.70
N PRO A 56 9.33 -13.56 -12.91
CA PRO A 56 10.43 -14.26 -13.56
C PRO A 56 11.70 -13.38 -13.62
N PRO A 57 12.88 -13.95 -13.33
CA PRO A 57 14.11 -13.17 -13.22
C PRO A 57 14.43 -12.29 -14.42
N LEU A 58 14.19 -12.78 -15.64
CA LEU A 58 14.45 -12.03 -16.87
C LEU A 58 13.53 -10.80 -16.97
N LEU A 59 12.25 -10.93 -16.61
CA LEU A 59 11.34 -9.78 -16.57
C LEU A 59 11.76 -8.80 -15.48
N ARG A 60 12.08 -9.31 -14.28
CA ARG A 60 12.47 -8.47 -13.14
C ARG A 60 13.71 -7.64 -13.43
N GLN A 61 14.70 -8.19 -14.13
CA GLN A 61 15.92 -7.47 -14.53
C GLN A 61 15.66 -6.39 -15.56
N ALA A 62 14.62 -6.52 -16.36
CA ALA A 62 14.25 -5.58 -17.40
C ALA A 62 13.27 -4.48 -16.92
N VAL A 63 12.79 -4.56 -15.67
CA VAL A 63 11.89 -3.56 -15.07
C VAL A 63 12.62 -2.25 -14.88
N GLN A 64 12.02 -1.17 -15.33
CA GLN A 64 12.58 0.19 -15.24
C GLN A 64 11.83 1.09 -14.26
N ALA A 65 10.60 0.74 -13.91
CA ALA A 65 9.79 1.54 -13.02
C ALA A 65 8.84 0.65 -12.20
N ILE A 66 8.57 1.09 -10.97
CA ILE A 66 7.59 0.47 -10.08
C ILE A 66 6.63 1.57 -9.60
N ALA A 67 5.34 1.32 -9.71
CA ALA A 67 4.30 2.13 -9.12
C ALA A 67 3.55 1.31 -8.05
N ILE A 68 3.30 1.94 -6.91
CA ILE A 68 2.62 1.29 -5.78
C ILE A 68 1.38 2.09 -5.45
N ASN A 69 0.25 1.41 -5.32
CA ASN A 69 -1.01 1.93 -4.85
C ASN A 69 -1.40 1.23 -3.55
N GLY A 70 -2.12 1.92 -2.70
CA GLY A 70 -2.64 1.37 -1.45
C GLY A 70 -4.05 1.85 -1.17
N THR A 71 -4.72 1.22 -0.21
CA THR A 71 -6.04 1.66 0.24
C THR A 71 -5.95 3.09 0.77
N SER A 72 -6.77 3.99 0.24
CA SER A 72 -6.81 5.38 0.68
C SER A 72 -7.21 5.48 2.15
N GLY A 73 -6.73 6.52 2.85
CA GLY A 73 -6.99 6.70 4.26
C GLY A 73 -6.16 5.79 5.19
N THR A 74 -5.17 5.07 4.65
CA THR A 74 -4.23 4.28 5.45
C THR A 74 -2.97 5.10 5.70
N VAL A 75 -2.60 5.26 6.97
CA VAL A 75 -1.44 6.07 7.39
C VAL A 75 -0.59 5.29 8.37
N LEU A 76 0.72 5.30 8.16
CA LEU A 76 1.70 4.69 9.04
C LEU A 76 2.82 5.70 9.34
N LEU A 77 3.14 5.87 10.62
CA LEU A 77 4.31 6.64 11.04
C LEU A 77 5.54 5.73 11.09
N CYS A 78 6.62 6.18 10.45
CA CYS A 78 7.90 5.46 10.42
C CYS A 78 9.04 6.35 10.90
N ASP A 79 10.10 5.72 11.41
CA ASP A 79 11.36 6.38 11.64
C ASP A 79 12.13 6.62 10.34
N ARG A 80 13.32 7.23 10.44
CA ARG A 80 14.18 7.52 9.27
C ARG A 80 14.64 6.26 8.53
N SER A 81 14.66 5.12 9.21
CA SER A 81 15.06 3.82 8.65
C SER A 81 13.90 3.04 8.05
N GLY A 82 12.68 3.59 8.13
CA GLY A 82 11.47 2.95 7.60
C GLY A 82 10.84 1.94 8.58
N HIS A 83 11.25 1.91 9.85
CA HIS A 83 10.59 1.07 10.85
C HIS A 83 9.31 1.74 11.35
N SER A 84 8.25 0.96 11.50
CA SER A 84 7.00 1.46 12.03
C SER A 84 7.14 1.89 13.49
N LEU A 85 6.63 3.06 13.83
CA LEU A 85 6.62 3.60 15.20
C LEU A 85 5.31 3.31 15.92
N THR A 86 4.22 3.13 15.17
CA THR A 86 2.89 2.91 15.70
C THR A 86 2.16 1.87 14.85
N GLU A 87 1.02 1.39 15.33
CA GLU A 87 0.10 0.67 14.48
C GLU A 87 -0.43 1.58 13.35
N PRO A 88 -0.66 1.04 12.15
CA PRO A 88 -1.25 1.83 11.07
C PRO A 88 -2.69 2.24 11.42
N LEU A 89 -3.06 3.45 11.00
CA LEU A 89 -4.44 3.89 10.94
C LEU A 89 -5.02 3.44 9.61
N LEU A 90 -6.09 2.65 9.64
CA LEU A 90 -6.78 2.18 8.45
C LEU A 90 -7.94 3.12 8.09
N TYR A 91 -8.47 2.99 6.88
CA TYR A 91 -9.55 3.84 6.37
C TYR A 91 -10.81 3.83 7.25
N ASN A 92 -11.06 2.74 7.97
CA ASN A 92 -12.20 2.57 8.86
C ASN A 92 -11.87 2.82 10.34
N ASP A 93 -10.69 3.34 10.63
CA ASP A 93 -10.24 3.63 12.00
C ASP A 93 -10.91 4.90 12.51
N LYS A 94 -11.56 4.80 13.67
CA LYS A 94 -12.31 5.89 14.26
C LYS A 94 -11.52 6.73 15.26
N ARG A 95 -10.25 6.41 15.49
CA ARG A 95 -9.40 7.15 16.46
C ARG A 95 -9.27 8.63 16.15
N GLY A 96 -9.33 9.00 14.86
CA GLY A 96 -9.28 10.39 14.43
C GLY A 96 -10.51 11.22 14.76
N GLN A 97 -11.63 10.63 15.14
CA GLN A 97 -12.87 11.35 15.45
C GLN A 97 -12.70 12.34 16.61
N SER A 98 -11.82 12.04 17.57
CA SER A 98 -11.56 12.91 18.71
C SER A 98 -10.94 14.26 18.34
N VAL A 99 -10.25 14.34 17.20
CA VAL A 99 -9.61 15.59 16.72
C VAL A 99 -10.45 16.31 15.66
N LEU A 100 -11.54 15.71 15.21
CA LEU A 100 -12.41 16.29 14.19
C LEU A 100 -12.92 17.70 14.53
N PRO A 101 -13.36 18.01 15.76
CA PRO A 101 -13.78 19.36 16.12
C PRO A 101 -12.66 20.41 15.95
N GLN A 102 -11.40 20.02 16.20
CA GLN A 102 -10.26 20.91 15.99
C GLN A 102 -10.03 21.16 14.48
N LEU A 103 -10.17 20.13 13.66
CA LEU A 103 -10.04 20.24 12.20
C LEU A 103 -11.15 21.14 11.62
N GLN A 104 -12.36 21.03 12.12
CA GLN A 104 -13.49 21.87 11.69
C GLN A 104 -13.24 23.36 11.92
N GLY A 105 -12.48 23.71 12.97
CA GLY A 105 -12.09 25.08 13.25
C GLY A 105 -10.94 25.61 12.39
N LEU A 106 -10.15 24.72 11.77
CA LEU A 106 -8.94 25.08 11.02
C LEU A 106 -9.10 24.93 9.52
N ALA A 107 -9.88 23.95 9.07
CA ALA A 107 -10.05 23.64 7.65
C ALA A 107 -11.14 24.53 7.02
N PRO A 108 -11.01 24.86 5.71
CA PRO A 108 -12.10 25.47 4.95
C PRO A 108 -13.37 24.62 5.01
N SER A 109 -14.54 25.26 4.96
CA SER A 109 -15.84 24.58 5.11
C SER A 109 -16.12 23.55 4.01
N ASP A 110 -15.49 23.68 2.85
CA ASP A 110 -15.59 22.77 1.70
C ASP A 110 -14.46 21.73 1.63
N SER A 111 -13.62 21.66 2.67
CA SER A 111 -12.49 20.74 2.69
C SER A 111 -12.95 19.27 2.74
N PRO A 112 -12.41 18.40 1.87
CA PRO A 112 -12.67 16.95 1.94
C PRO A 112 -12.28 16.33 3.28
N ALA A 113 -11.35 16.94 4.02
CA ALA A 113 -10.93 16.46 5.34
C ALA A 113 -12.07 16.46 6.38
N LEU A 114 -13.13 17.26 6.17
CA LEU A 114 -14.28 17.34 7.07
C LEU A 114 -15.29 16.19 6.83
N SER A 115 -15.20 15.51 5.70
CA SER A 115 -16.09 14.39 5.33
C SER A 115 -15.42 13.03 5.40
N ALA A 116 -14.11 13.00 5.62
CA ALA A 116 -13.35 11.77 5.79
C ALA A 116 -13.53 11.23 7.21
N THR A 117 -14.54 10.39 7.41
CA THR A 117 -14.82 9.69 8.67
C THR A 117 -14.61 8.21 8.52
#